data_e31bc61877529fe1d0de69b9cdc1e492
#
_entry.id   e31bc61877529fe1d0de69b9cdc1e492
#
_cell.length_a   1.000
_cell.length_b   1.000
_cell.length_c   1.000
_cell.angle_alpha   90.00
_cell.angle_beta   90.00
_cell.angle_gamma   90.00
#
_symmetry.space_group_name_H-M   'P 1'
#
loop_
_entity.id
_entity.type
_entity.pdbx_description
1 polymer ?
#
loop_
_entity_poly.entity_id
_entity_poly.type
_entity_poly.pdbx_seq_one_letter_code
_entity_poly.pdbx_strand_id
1 'polypeptide(L)'
;MDRLACRNEKKITTTNPPIIMKIDAHHHFWKYDPHTYSWMNENMDILKVDYQPADLKRETEKYGIDGVVSVQADQSLRETDDLLEHAKVNDFIKGVVGWLPLADLNVRDLMDKYAINSFLKGIRHVVQDEPDDRFILGEQFNQGVSLLKEYNWVYDILIYERQLGPSIHFVDRHPEQVFVLDHIAKPRIGDSMIEPWKTQMFEMAKRDNVFCKLSGIATEANWNKWKKEDLFPYMDIALEAFGPDRMMFGSDWPVARLAVEYGPWVEICREFIASLSGDEQSLIEGNVASKVYGLNK
;
A
#
# COMPACT_ATOMS: atom_id res chain seq x y z
N MET A 1 70.08 -0.08 -11.68
CA MET A 1 68.91 0.48 -12.43
C MET A 1 67.67 -0.13 -11.80
N ASP A 2 67.20 0.52 -10.72
CA ASP A 2 66.03 0.10 -9.98
C ASP A 2 64.79 0.70 -10.57
N ARG A 3 63.82 -0.17 -10.91
CA ARG A 3 62.49 0.26 -11.29
C ARG A 3 61.58 0.13 -10.07
N LEU A 4 61.29 1.25 -9.44
CA LEU A 4 60.27 1.39 -8.42
C LEU A 4 58.88 1.13 -9.04
N ALA A 5 58.22 0.07 -8.54
CA ALA A 5 56.83 -0.22 -8.86
C ALA A 5 55.91 0.65 -7.97
N CYS A 6 55.27 1.61 -8.54
CA CYS A 6 54.15 2.33 -7.90
C CYS A 6 52.97 1.38 -7.69
N ARG A 7 52.69 1.00 -6.45
CA ARG A 7 51.44 0.35 -6.03
C ARG A 7 50.37 1.44 -5.92
N ASN A 8 49.44 1.46 -6.85
CA ASN A 8 48.20 2.18 -6.71
C ASN A 8 47.33 1.49 -5.67
N GLU A 9 47.30 2.00 -4.46
CA GLU A 9 46.29 1.64 -3.46
C GLU A 9 44.96 2.21 -3.90
N LYS A 10 44.08 1.36 -4.40
CA LYS A 10 42.67 1.68 -4.56
C LYS A 10 42.09 1.94 -3.18
N LYS A 11 41.80 3.19 -2.87
CA LYS A 11 40.94 3.56 -1.73
C LYS A 11 39.60 2.86 -1.92
N ILE A 12 39.35 1.83 -1.12
CA ILE A 12 38.01 1.24 -0.96
C ILE A 12 37.23 2.28 -0.17
N THR A 13 36.44 3.07 -0.87
CA THR A 13 35.41 3.88 -0.23
C THR A 13 34.36 2.91 0.32
N THR A 14 34.41 2.65 1.62
CA THR A 14 33.33 1.98 2.34
C THR A 14 32.14 2.95 2.33
N THR A 15 31.28 2.83 1.33
CA THR A 15 29.94 3.39 1.41
C THR A 15 29.22 2.57 2.47
N ASN A 16 28.81 3.20 3.57
CA ASN A 16 27.90 2.56 4.51
C ASN A 16 26.74 1.99 3.71
N PRO A 17 26.30 0.76 3.97
CA PRO A 17 25.13 0.22 3.32
C PRO A 17 23.97 1.19 3.54
N PRO A 18 23.11 1.41 2.54
CA PRO A 18 21.98 2.29 2.71
C PRO A 18 21.18 1.84 3.93
N ILE A 19 20.84 2.78 4.80
CA ILE A 19 19.95 2.50 5.93
C ILE A 19 18.62 2.05 5.34
N ILE A 20 18.32 0.77 5.48
CA ILE A 20 17.07 0.17 5.00
C ILE A 20 16.01 0.52 6.04
N MET A 21 15.05 1.38 5.67
CA MET A 21 13.88 1.66 6.50
C MET A 21 12.85 0.54 6.32
N LYS A 22 12.36 0.01 7.43
CA LYS A 22 11.18 -0.85 7.44
C LYS A 22 9.94 0.01 7.42
N ILE A 23 9.10 -0.16 6.40
CA ILE A 23 7.95 0.66 6.13
C ILE A 23 6.67 -0.16 6.17
N ASP A 24 5.71 0.27 6.98
CA ASP A 24 4.32 -0.16 6.86
C ASP A 24 3.63 0.72 5.80
N ALA A 25 3.43 0.18 4.62
CA ALA A 25 2.94 0.92 3.46
C ALA A 25 1.40 1.07 3.43
N HIS A 26 0.69 0.61 4.46
CA HIS A 26 -0.77 0.69 4.49
C HIS A 26 -1.34 0.63 5.90
N HIS A 27 -1.82 1.75 6.38
CA HIS A 27 -2.61 1.85 7.61
C HIS A 27 -3.55 3.07 7.53
N HIS A 28 -4.46 3.19 8.49
CA HIS A 28 -5.43 4.29 8.55
C HIS A 28 -5.43 4.97 9.91
N PHE A 29 -5.82 6.24 9.93
CA PHE A 29 -6.18 6.97 11.13
C PHE A 29 -7.57 7.56 10.96
N TRP A 30 -8.33 7.65 12.05
CA TRP A 30 -9.59 8.38 12.08
C TRP A 30 -9.97 8.81 13.50
N LYS A 31 -10.84 9.82 13.57
CA LYS A 31 -11.73 10.06 14.72
C LYS A 31 -13.08 9.53 14.33
N TYR A 32 -13.56 8.53 15.08
CA TYR A 32 -14.77 7.82 14.67
C TYR A 32 -15.99 8.75 14.67
N ASP A 33 -16.68 8.78 13.57
CA ASP A 33 -17.99 9.38 13.38
C ASP A 33 -18.86 8.43 12.53
N PRO A 34 -20.05 8.02 13.02
CA PRO A 34 -20.87 7.02 12.32
C PRO A 34 -21.41 7.48 10.97
N HIS A 35 -21.47 8.79 10.71
CA HIS A 35 -21.91 9.31 9.42
C HIS A 35 -20.78 9.30 8.40
N THR A 36 -19.58 9.65 8.82
CA THR A 36 -18.38 9.65 7.99
C THR A 36 -17.95 8.21 7.66
N TYR A 37 -17.86 7.34 8.66
CA TYR A 37 -17.42 5.94 8.49
C TYR A 37 -18.60 4.97 8.46
N SER A 38 -19.63 5.29 7.64
CA SER A 38 -20.87 4.51 7.51
C SER A 38 -20.67 3.09 6.95
N TRP A 39 -19.50 2.79 6.38
CA TRP A 39 -19.10 1.44 5.96
C TRP A 39 -18.88 0.48 7.12
N MET A 40 -18.66 0.98 8.34
CA MET A 40 -18.47 0.16 9.54
C MET A 40 -19.82 -0.39 10.02
N ASN A 41 -20.10 -1.66 9.71
CA ASN A 41 -21.32 -2.35 10.11
C ASN A 41 -21.31 -2.82 11.57
N GLU A 42 -22.38 -3.48 12.02
CA GLU A 42 -22.59 -3.96 13.39
C GLU A 42 -21.57 -4.99 13.88
N ASN A 43 -20.86 -5.68 12.98
CA ASN A 43 -19.84 -6.68 13.34
C ASN A 43 -18.44 -6.06 13.49
N MET A 44 -18.31 -4.74 13.31
CA MET A 44 -17.04 -4.01 13.29
C MET A 44 -16.87 -3.08 14.50
N ASP A 45 -17.45 -3.41 15.66
CA ASP A 45 -17.45 -2.52 16.83
C ASP A 45 -16.04 -2.14 17.30
N ILE A 46 -15.07 -3.02 17.12
CA ILE A 46 -13.67 -2.74 17.44
C ILE A 46 -13.12 -1.54 16.66
N LEU A 47 -13.66 -1.24 15.45
CA LEU A 47 -13.24 -0.12 14.62
C LEU A 47 -13.96 1.20 14.98
N LYS A 48 -15.07 1.14 15.73
CA LYS A 48 -15.92 2.30 16.05
C LYS A 48 -15.39 3.10 17.21
N VAL A 49 -14.09 3.34 17.23
CA VAL A 49 -13.36 4.16 18.20
C VAL A 49 -12.32 5.00 17.47
N ASP A 50 -11.75 5.99 18.15
CA ASP A 50 -10.67 6.79 17.59
C ASP A 50 -9.39 5.98 17.46
N TYR A 51 -8.72 6.09 16.30
CA TYR A 51 -7.40 5.55 16.05
C TYR A 51 -6.46 6.66 15.59
N GLN A 52 -5.46 6.97 16.41
CA GLN A 52 -4.62 8.15 16.25
C GLN A 52 -3.12 7.75 16.10
N PRO A 53 -2.26 8.66 15.62
CA PRO A 53 -0.84 8.38 15.44
C PRO A 53 -0.14 7.80 16.67
N ALA A 54 -0.48 8.25 17.89
CA ALA A 54 0.11 7.73 19.13
C ALA A 54 -0.22 6.25 19.40
N ASP A 55 -1.35 5.76 18.87
CA ASP A 55 -1.76 4.37 19.04
C ASP A 55 -0.91 3.45 18.15
N LEU A 56 -0.76 3.80 16.89
CA LEU A 56 0.05 3.03 15.95
C LEU A 56 1.55 3.12 16.27
N LYS A 57 2.04 4.29 16.70
CA LYS A 57 3.46 4.49 17.00
C LYS A 57 3.96 3.48 18.03
N ARG A 58 3.16 3.16 19.04
CA ARG A 58 3.51 2.13 20.06
C ARG A 58 3.71 0.74 19.43
N GLU A 59 2.88 0.40 18.44
CA GLU A 59 2.99 -0.88 17.74
C GLU A 59 4.21 -0.88 16.80
N THR A 60 4.41 0.16 16.01
CA THR A 60 5.55 0.25 15.07
C THR A 60 6.89 0.19 15.80
N GLU A 61 7.05 0.92 16.91
CA GLU A 61 8.27 0.89 17.73
C GLU A 61 8.56 -0.52 18.28
N LYS A 62 7.52 -1.23 18.76
CA LYS A 62 7.66 -2.58 19.31
C LYS A 62 8.15 -3.60 18.28
N TYR A 63 7.76 -3.46 17.03
CA TYR A 63 8.09 -4.39 15.95
C TYR A 63 9.20 -3.87 15.02
N GLY A 64 9.83 -2.74 15.35
CA GLY A 64 10.96 -2.17 14.61
C GLY A 64 10.57 -1.73 13.20
N ILE A 65 9.40 -1.11 13.05
CA ILE A 65 8.96 -0.43 11.84
C ILE A 65 9.37 1.03 11.97
N ASP A 66 10.14 1.54 11.00
CA ASP A 66 10.78 2.87 11.05
C ASP A 66 9.88 3.97 10.51
N GLY A 67 8.90 3.62 9.69
CA GLY A 67 7.99 4.58 9.08
C GLY A 67 6.73 3.96 8.53
N VAL A 68 5.73 4.81 8.28
CA VAL A 68 4.43 4.38 7.78
C VAL A 68 3.94 5.27 6.64
N VAL A 69 3.07 4.72 5.78
CA VAL A 69 2.29 5.46 4.78
C VAL A 69 0.83 5.43 5.21
N SER A 70 0.30 6.60 5.57
CA SER A 70 -1.11 6.75 5.96
C SER A 70 -2.01 6.78 4.73
N VAL A 71 -3.02 5.92 4.70
CA VAL A 71 -3.95 5.80 3.58
C VAL A 71 -5.34 6.27 4.01
N GLN A 72 -6.06 6.95 3.13
CA GLN A 72 -7.42 7.42 3.39
C GLN A 72 -8.38 6.25 3.71
N ALA A 73 -9.34 6.47 4.60
CA ALA A 73 -10.44 5.57 4.94
C ALA A 73 -11.82 6.19 4.60
N ASP A 74 -11.86 7.51 4.38
CA ASP A 74 -13.02 8.27 3.92
C ASP A 74 -12.69 9.05 2.63
N GLN A 75 -13.63 9.10 1.69
CA GLN A 75 -13.48 9.78 0.42
C GLN A 75 -13.80 11.28 0.54
N SER A 76 -12.98 12.01 1.31
CA SER A 76 -13.15 13.45 1.52
C SER A 76 -11.82 14.21 1.50
N LEU A 77 -11.88 15.47 1.08
CA LEU A 77 -10.74 16.40 1.16
C LEU A 77 -10.36 16.68 2.63
N ARG A 78 -11.35 16.64 3.53
CA ARG A 78 -11.13 16.83 4.96
C ARG A 78 -10.19 15.76 5.52
N GLU A 79 -10.44 14.49 5.22
CA GLU A 79 -9.57 13.42 5.70
C GLU A 79 -8.17 13.52 5.08
N THR A 80 -8.06 13.88 3.80
CA THR A 80 -6.78 14.15 3.17
C THR A 80 -6.01 15.24 3.92
N ASP A 81 -6.67 16.35 4.28
CA ASP A 81 -6.08 17.43 5.06
C ASP A 81 -5.66 16.94 6.46
N ASP A 82 -6.51 16.18 7.17
CA ASP A 82 -6.24 15.64 8.50
C ASP A 82 -5.01 14.70 8.49
N LEU A 83 -4.90 13.80 7.50
CA LEU A 83 -3.74 12.91 7.35
C LEU A 83 -2.44 13.68 7.05
N LEU A 84 -2.51 14.73 6.23
CA LEU A 84 -1.37 15.59 5.95
C LEU A 84 -0.93 16.38 7.18
N GLU A 85 -1.86 16.85 8.02
CA GLU A 85 -1.52 17.48 9.30
C GLU A 85 -0.89 16.47 10.28
N HIS A 86 -1.37 15.22 10.33
CA HIS A 86 -0.72 14.18 11.11
C HIS A 86 0.73 13.94 10.64
N ALA A 87 0.98 13.91 9.34
CA ALA A 87 2.32 13.69 8.79
C ALA A 87 3.30 14.83 9.14
N LYS A 88 2.84 16.07 9.22
CA LYS A 88 3.68 17.23 9.58
C LYS A 88 4.22 17.18 11.02
N VAL A 89 3.46 16.57 11.93
CA VAL A 89 3.78 16.58 13.37
C VAL A 89 4.23 15.22 13.92
N ASN A 90 4.29 14.19 13.07
CA ASN A 90 4.71 12.84 13.45
C ASN A 90 5.75 12.30 12.47
N ASP A 91 7.01 12.35 12.84
CA ASP A 91 8.16 11.99 12.00
C ASP A 91 8.14 10.56 11.46
N PHE A 92 7.44 9.64 12.10
CA PHE A 92 7.32 8.26 11.63
C PHE A 92 6.35 8.13 10.45
N ILE A 93 5.46 9.11 10.19
CA ILE A 93 4.59 9.16 9.02
C ILE A 93 5.40 9.71 7.85
N LYS A 94 5.75 8.85 6.89
CA LYS A 94 6.64 9.19 5.77
C LYS A 94 5.90 9.62 4.51
N GLY A 95 4.62 9.29 4.40
CA GLY A 95 3.80 9.62 3.25
C GLY A 95 2.32 9.47 3.53
N VAL A 96 1.53 10.06 2.66
CA VAL A 96 0.06 10.02 2.70
C VAL A 96 -0.45 9.62 1.31
N VAL A 97 -1.36 8.66 1.27
CA VAL A 97 -2.23 8.37 0.13
C VAL A 97 -3.60 8.94 0.47
N GLY A 98 -3.89 10.10 -0.10
CA GLY A 98 -5.15 10.82 0.15
C GLY A 98 -6.25 10.48 -0.85
N TRP A 99 -7.31 11.26 -0.81
CA TRP A 99 -8.39 11.19 -1.79
C TRP A 99 -8.60 12.56 -2.46
N LEU A 100 -8.84 12.52 -3.77
CA LEU A 100 -9.31 13.65 -4.57
C LEU A 100 -10.46 13.17 -5.46
N PRO A 101 -11.42 14.07 -5.82
CA PRO A 101 -12.55 13.73 -6.70
C PRO A 101 -12.07 13.60 -8.16
N LEU A 102 -11.38 12.50 -8.49
CA LEU A 102 -10.71 12.30 -9.79
C LEU A 102 -11.65 12.37 -11.00
N ALA A 103 -12.96 12.15 -10.80
CA ALA A 103 -13.95 12.31 -11.86
C ALA A 103 -14.46 13.76 -12.04
N ASP A 104 -14.01 14.70 -11.20
CA ASP A 104 -14.37 16.12 -11.33
C ASP A 104 -13.56 16.78 -12.45
N LEU A 105 -14.24 17.57 -13.30
CA LEU A 105 -13.59 18.28 -14.39
C LEU A 105 -12.55 19.32 -13.94
N ASN A 106 -12.67 19.82 -12.72
CA ASN A 106 -11.76 20.82 -12.13
C ASN A 106 -10.75 20.20 -11.17
N VAL A 107 -10.56 18.87 -11.18
CA VAL A 107 -9.65 18.19 -10.25
C VAL A 107 -8.20 18.69 -10.33
N ARG A 108 -7.77 19.22 -11.47
CA ARG A 108 -6.42 19.81 -11.65
C ARG A 108 -6.17 20.95 -10.66
N ASP A 109 -7.14 21.84 -10.44
CA ASP A 109 -6.97 22.96 -9.51
C ASP A 109 -6.75 22.47 -8.07
N LEU A 110 -7.41 21.35 -7.70
CA LEU A 110 -7.16 20.68 -6.42
C LEU A 110 -5.78 20.02 -6.39
N MET A 111 -5.37 19.35 -7.45
CA MET A 111 -4.04 18.76 -7.54
C MET A 111 -2.95 19.82 -7.36
N ASP A 112 -3.05 20.96 -8.05
CA ASP A 112 -2.11 22.08 -7.92
C ASP A 112 -2.05 22.60 -6.48
N LYS A 113 -3.20 22.71 -5.80
CA LYS A 113 -3.27 23.10 -4.38
C LYS A 113 -2.54 22.11 -3.48
N TYR A 114 -2.73 20.80 -3.70
CA TYR A 114 -2.13 19.76 -2.85
C TYR A 114 -0.67 19.45 -3.20
N ALA A 115 -0.21 19.77 -4.40
CA ALA A 115 1.15 19.51 -4.86
C ALA A 115 2.25 20.22 -4.04
N ILE A 116 1.90 21.29 -3.33
CA ILE A 116 2.82 21.99 -2.42
C ILE A 116 3.16 21.16 -1.18
N ASN A 117 2.38 20.10 -0.87
CA ASN A 117 2.59 19.27 0.30
C ASN A 117 3.42 18.03 -0.07
N SER A 118 4.67 18.01 0.38
CA SER A 118 5.61 16.93 0.08
C SER A 118 5.25 15.57 0.69
N PHE A 119 4.33 15.52 1.66
CA PHE A 119 3.85 14.28 2.24
C PHE A 119 2.80 13.56 1.38
N LEU A 120 2.08 14.26 0.49
CA LEU A 120 1.15 13.60 -0.42
C LEU A 120 1.93 12.81 -1.46
N LYS A 121 1.80 11.49 -1.42
CA LYS A 121 2.55 10.55 -2.27
C LYS A 121 1.68 9.81 -3.27
N GLY A 122 0.40 9.74 -2.99
CA GLY A 122 -0.54 9.03 -3.85
C GLY A 122 -1.99 9.42 -3.59
N ILE A 123 -2.83 8.93 -4.46
CA ILE A 123 -4.29 9.11 -4.40
C ILE A 123 -4.94 7.73 -4.49
N ARG A 124 -6.02 7.54 -3.72
CA ARG A 124 -6.84 6.34 -3.76
C ARG A 124 -8.32 6.70 -3.87
N HIS A 125 -9.05 5.93 -4.65
CA HIS A 125 -10.51 5.90 -4.65
C HIS A 125 -11.00 4.52 -4.23
N VAL A 126 -12.10 4.44 -3.46
CA VAL A 126 -12.65 3.17 -2.96
C VAL A 126 -13.51 2.54 -4.06
N VAL A 127 -12.85 2.01 -5.10
CA VAL A 127 -13.51 1.40 -6.27
C VAL A 127 -14.31 0.17 -5.88
N GLN A 128 -13.86 -0.57 -4.86
CA GLN A 128 -14.54 -1.78 -4.38
C GLN A 128 -16.01 -1.56 -4.03
N ASP A 129 -16.37 -0.36 -3.55
CA ASP A 129 -17.71 -0.03 -3.06
C ASP A 129 -18.57 0.69 -4.10
N GLU A 130 -18.03 0.93 -5.30
CA GLU A 130 -18.79 1.49 -6.40
C GLU A 130 -19.85 0.48 -6.91
N PRO A 131 -21.10 0.94 -7.18
CA PRO A 131 -22.16 0.06 -7.64
C PRO A 131 -21.89 -0.63 -8.99
N ASP A 132 -21.06 -0.01 -9.84
CA ASP A 132 -20.61 -0.56 -11.12
C ASP A 132 -19.20 -1.12 -10.99
N ASP A 133 -19.03 -2.41 -11.11
CA ASP A 133 -17.70 -3.07 -11.12
C ASP A 133 -16.75 -2.53 -12.21
N ARG A 134 -17.29 -1.81 -13.19
CA ARG A 134 -16.54 -1.16 -14.27
C ARG A 134 -16.30 0.33 -14.04
N PHE A 135 -16.66 0.88 -12.89
CA PHE A 135 -16.49 2.30 -12.54
C PHE A 135 -15.09 2.82 -12.91
N ILE A 136 -14.06 2.03 -12.61
CA ILE A 136 -12.64 2.38 -12.87
C ILE A 136 -12.36 2.66 -14.36
N LEU A 137 -13.20 2.19 -15.28
CA LEU A 137 -13.09 2.43 -16.72
C LEU A 137 -13.81 3.72 -17.17
N GLY A 138 -14.51 4.43 -16.28
CA GLY A 138 -15.21 5.67 -16.58
C GLY A 138 -14.29 6.73 -17.17
N GLU A 139 -14.73 7.43 -18.22
CA GLU A 139 -13.88 8.35 -18.96
C GLU A 139 -13.37 9.51 -18.11
N GLN A 140 -14.26 10.17 -17.36
CA GLN A 140 -13.90 11.30 -16.49
C GLN A 140 -12.91 10.88 -15.40
N PHE A 141 -13.13 9.71 -14.80
CA PHE A 141 -12.20 9.15 -13.81
C PHE A 141 -10.82 8.91 -14.40
N ASN A 142 -10.75 8.31 -15.61
CA ASN A 142 -9.47 8.07 -16.31
C ASN A 142 -8.78 9.39 -16.70
N GLN A 143 -9.53 10.43 -17.06
CA GLN A 143 -8.96 11.76 -17.31
C GLN A 143 -8.26 12.30 -16.05
N GLY A 144 -8.90 12.24 -14.87
CA GLY A 144 -8.29 12.64 -13.62
C GLY A 144 -7.05 11.81 -13.26
N VAL A 145 -7.12 10.48 -13.39
CA VAL A 145 -5.97 9.60 -13.13
C VAL A 145 -4.80 9.92 -14.05
N SER A 146 -5.04 10.24 -15.32
CA SER A 146 -3.97 10.58 -16.27
C SER A 146 -3.12 11.79 -15.88
N LEU A 147 -3.62 12.64 -14.97
CA LEU A 147 -2.92 13.82 -14.48
C LEU A 147 -1.94 13.49 -13.34
N LEU A 148 -2.15 12.41 -12.59
CA LEU A 148 -1.37 12.09 -11.38
C LEU A 148 0.13 11.99 -11.65
N LYS A 149 0.53 11.47 -12.80
CA LYS A 149 1.94 11.36 -13.21
C LYS A 149 2.65 12.71 -13.28
N GLU A 150 1.94 13.80 -13.59
CA GLU A 150 2.51 15.15 -13.66
C GLU A 150 2.98 15.64 -12.27
N TYR A 151 2.37 15.10 -11.19
CA TYR A 151 2.68 15.38 -9.80
C TYR A 151 3.58 14.32 -9.15
N ASN A 152 3.96 13.27 -9.90
CA ASN A 152 4.64 12.08 -9.38
C ASN A 152 3.85 11.37 -8.26
N TRP A 153 2.53 11.40 -8.30
CA TRP A 153 1.67 10.69 -7.36
C TRP A 153 1.33 9.30 -7.86
N VAL A 154 1.39 8.34 -6.95
CA VAL A 154 0.97 6.96 -7.18
C VAL A 154 -0.56 6.89 -7.15
N TYR A 155 -1.14 5.96 -7.90
CA TYR A 155 -2.54 5.61 -7.72
C TYR A 155 -2.67 4.24 -7.06
N ASP A 156 -3.26 4.20 -5.85
CA ASP A 156 -3.54 2.95 -5.14
C ASP A 156 -4.87 2.37 -5.62
N ILE A 157 -4.86 1.11 -6.09
CA ILE A 157 -6.03 0.41 -6.64
C ILE A 157 -6.67 -0.41 -5.51
N LEU A 158 -7.79 0.07 -4.96
CA LEU A 158 -8.58 -0.65 -3.96
C LEU A 158 -9.81 -1.27 -4.60
N ILE A 159 -9.79 -2.59 -4.74
CA ILE A 159 -10.81 -3.37 -5.44
C ILE A 159 -11.08 -4.70 -4.75
N TYR A 160 -12.21 -5.31 -5.04
CA TYR A 160 -12.41 -6.75 -4.86
C TYR A 160 -11.93 -7.54 -6.09
N GLU A 161 -11.71 -8.84 -5.91
CA GLU A 161 -11.21 -9.74 -6.96
C GLU A 161 -12.04 -9.71 -8.25
N ARG A 162 -13.37 -9.53 -8.16
CA ARG A 162 -14.27 -9.44 -9.32
C ARG A 162 -14.00 -8.24 -10.23
N GLN A 163 -13.33 -7.21 -9.69
CA GLN A 163 -12.98 -5.97 -10.41
C GLN A 163 -11.57 -6.01 -11.03
N LEU A 164 -10.81 -7.13 -10.86
CA LEU A 164 -9.46 -7.26 -11.45
C LEU A 164 -9.48 -7.14 -12.97
N GLY A 165 -10.42 -7.77 -13.66
CA GLY A 165 -10.53 -7.69 -15.12
C GLY A 165 -10.64 -6.25 -15.63
N PRO A 166 -11.63 -5.46 -15.17
CA PRO A 166 -11.68 -4.02 -15.48
C PRO A 166 -10.42 -3.25 -15.08
N SER A 167 -9.81 -3.56 -13.94
CA SER A 167 -8.61 -2.87 -13.45
C SER A 167 -7.37 -3.14 -14.32
N ILE A 168 -7.24 -4.33 -14.91
CA ILE A 168 -6.21 -4.64 -15.90
C ILE A 168 -6.34 -3.72 -17.12
N HIS A 169 -7.55 -3.58 -17.66
CA HIS A 169 -7.82 -2.68 -18.78
C HIS A 169 -7.58 -1.20 -18.42
N PHE A 170 -7.87 -0.83 -17.17
CA PHE A 170 -7.58 0.51 -16.67
C PHE A 170 -6.08 0.79 -16.64
N VAL A 171 -5.28 -0.11 -16.09
CA VAL A 171 -3.81 0.02 -16.06
C VAL A 171 -3.24 0.13 -17.47
N ASP A 172 -3.74 -0.66 -18.44
CA ASP A 172 -3.31 -0.63 -19.83
C ASP A 172 -3.53 0.74 -20.51
N ARG A 173 -4.49 1.55 -20.02
CA ARG A 173 -4.71 2.92 -20.52
C ARG A 173 -3.69 3.94 -20.00
N HIS A 174 -2.96 3.59 -18.92
CA HIS A 174 -2.05 4.50 -18.22
C HIS A 174 -0.64 3.90 -18.06
N PRO A 175 0.08 3.59 -19.15
CA PRO A 175 1.36 2.87 -19.08
C PRO A 175 2.48 3.62 -18.35
N GLU A 176 2.36 4.95 -18.21
CA GLU A 176 3.35 5.77 -17.51
C GLU A 176 2.99 6.06 -16.04
N GLN A 177 1.77 5.70 -15.60
CA GLN A 177 1.32 5.89 -14.23
C GLN A 177 1.80 4.74 -13.36
N VAL A 178 2.33 5.03 -12.18
CA VAL A 178 2.68 4.01 -11.18
C VAL A 178 1.43 3.65 -10.37
N PHE A 179 1.15 2.36 -10.30
CA PHE A 179 0.01 1.79 -9.56
C PHE A 179 0.47 0.91 -8.41
N VAL A 180 -0.31 0.92 -7.34
CA VAL A 180 -0.16 -0.03 -6.23
C VAL A 180 -1.48 -0.75 -6.00
N LEU A 181 -1.50 -2.06 -6.14
CA LEU A 181 -2.66 -2.91 -5.91
C LEU A 181 -2.78 -3.19 -4.40
N ASP A 182 -3.84 -2.68 -3.77
CA ASP A 182 -4.09 -2.89 -2.35
C ASP A 182 -4.53 -4.33 -2.07
N HIS A 183 -4.05 -4.91 -0.95
CA HIS A 183 -4.55 -6.15 -0.35
C HIS A 183 -4.60 -7.34 -1.30
N ILE A 184 -3.62 -7.45 -2.23
CA ILE A 184 -3.60 -8.47 -3.29
C ILE A 184 -4.96 -8.62 -4.02
N ALA A 185 -5.70 -7.50 -4.17
CA ALA A 185 -7.05 -7.43 -4.75
C ALA A 185 -8.11 -8.27 -4.00
N LYS A 186 -7.98 -8.43 -2.69
CA LYS A 186 -8.99 -9.05 -1.80
C LYS A 186 -9.57 -10.37 -2.33
N PRO A 187 -8.78 -11.44 -2.40
CA PRO A 187 -9.26 -12.76 -2.82
C PRO A 187 -10.26 -13.33 -1.83
N ARG A 188 -11.17 -14.17 -2.30
CA ARG A 188 -12.22 -14.82 -1.48
C ARG A 188 -11.66 -15.96 -0.64
N ILE A 189 -10.83 -15.66 0.33
CA ILE A 189 -10.15 -16.61 1.21
C ILE A 189 -11.17 -17.37 2.06
N GLY A 190 -12.17 -16.67 2.60
CA GLY A 190 -13.24 -17.28 3.41
C GLY A 190 -14.02 -18.37 2.68
N ASP A 191 -14.06 -18.32 1.35
CA ASP A 191 -14.70 -19.30 0.48
C ASP A 191 -13.71 -20.33 -0.09
N SER A 192 -12.42 -20.22 0.22
CA SER A 192 -11.33 -21.03 -0.33
C SER A 192 -11.26 -20.99 -1.87
N MET A 193 -11.65 -19.86 -2.47
CA MET A 193 -11.67 -19.68 -3.92
C MET A 193 -10.38 -19.05 -4.41
N ILE A 194 -9.65 -19.80 -5.24
CA ILE A 194 -8.39 -19.35 -5.84
C ILE A 194 -8.62 -18.79 -7.25
N GLU A 195 -9.45 -19.44 -8.06
CA GLU A 195 -9.79 -18.96 -9.41
C GLU A 195 -11.13 -18.22 -9.40
N PRO A 196 -11.31 -17.20 -10.26
CA PRO A 196 -10.39 -16.72 -11.32
C PRO A 196 -9.30 -15.74 -10.85
N TRP A 197 -9.26 -15.39 -9.55
CA TRP A 197 -8.35 -14.42 -8.98
C TRP A 197 -6.87 -14.72 -9.30
N LYS A 198 -6.43 -15.96 -9.15
CA LYS A 198 -5.05 -16.37 -9.46
C LYS A 198 -4.67 -16.03 -10.90
N THR A 199 -5.46 -16.48 -11.87
CA THR A 199 -5.20 -16.20 -13.28
C THR A 199 -5.13 -14.70 -13.57
N GLN A 200 -5.99 -13.90 -12.95
CA GLN A 200 -6.02 -12.45 -13.13
C GLN A 200 -4.87 -11.74 -12.41
N MET A 201 -4.38 -12.25 -11.27
CA MET A 201 -3.17 -11.73 -10.61
C MET A 201 -1.92 -11.86 -11.48
N PHE A 202 -1.72 -13.03 -12.09
CA PHE A 202 -0.63 -13.22 -13.06
C PHE A 202 -0.79 -12.32 -14.29
N GLU A 203 -2.01 -12.09 -14.75
CA GLU A 203 -2.27 -11.17 -15.85
C GLU A 203 -1.96 -9.73 -15.46
N MET A 204 -2.42 -9.26 -14.29
CA MET A 204 -2.11 -7.92 -13.77
C MET A 204 -0.60 -7.70 -13.63
N ALA A 205 0.11 -8.68 -13.11
CA ALA A 205 1.54 -8.63 -12.83
C ALA A 205 2.43 -8.53 -14.11
N LYS A 206 1.88 -8.73 -15.31
CA LYS A 206 2.60 -8.47 -16.57
C LYS A 206 2.86 -6.98 -16.81
N ARG A 207 2.25 -6.09 -16.04
CA ARG A 207 2.44 -4.63 -16.13
C ARG A 207 3.53 -4.21 -15.14
N ASP A 208 4.67 -3.79 -15.64
CA ASP A 208 5.85 -3.43 -14.83
C ASP A 208 5.63 -2.19 -13.95
N ASN A 209 4.60 -1.39 -14.27
CA ASN A 209 4.20 -0.21 -13.51
C ASN A 209 3.21 -0.52 -12.37
N VAL A 210 2.92 -1.80 -12.09
CA VAL A 210 2.05 -2.23 -11.00
C VAL A 210 2.85 -2.91 -9.89
N PHE A 211 2.70 -2.39 -8.68
CA PHE A 211 3.21 -2.94 -7.43
C PHE A 211 2.05 -3.52 -6.62
N CYS A 212 2.32 -4.30 -5.57
CA CYS A 212 1.30 -5.00 -4.82
C CYS A 212 1.56 -4.93 -3.31
N LYS A 213 0.52 -4.62 -2.52
CA LYS A 213 0.59 -4.63 -1.06
C LYS A 213 0.22 -5.99 -0.48
N LEU A 214 1.11 -6.50 0.35
CA LEU A 214 0.88 -7.62 1.24
C LEU A 214 0.24 -7.09 2.53
N SER A 215 -1.05 -6.82 2.51
CA SER A 215 -1.82 -6.20 3.60
C SER A 215 -3.27 -6.65 3.55
N GLY A 216 -4.04 -6.50 4.64
CA GLY A 216 -5.49 -6.70 4.69
C GLY A 216 -5.99 -8.11 4.36
N ILE A 217 -5.11 -9.10 4.27
CA ILE A 217 -5.46 -10.44 3.74
C ILE A 217 -6.29 -11.23 4.75
N ALA A 218 -6.01 -11.09 6.04
CA ALA A 218 -6.70 -11.81 7.09
C ALA A 218 -8.19 -11.41 7.20
N THR A 219 -8.53 -10.17 6.78
CA THR A 219 -9.93 -9.70 6.78
C THR A 219 -10.78 -10.34 5.70
N GLU A 220 -10.17 -10.92 4.67
CA GLU A 220 -10.84 -11.65 3.59
C GLU A 220 -11.10 -13.13 3.95
N ALA A 221 -10.56 -13.58 5.09
CA ALA A 221 -10.83 -14.90 5.66
C ALA A 221 -11.97 -14.86 6.69
N ASN A 222 -12.29 -15.99 7.31
CA ASN A 222 -13.24 -16.01 8.43
C ASN A 222 -12.56 -15.43 9.69
N TRP A 223 -12.91 -14.22 10.12
CA TRP A 223 -12.23 -13.43 11.15
C TRP A 223 -11.87 -14.17 12.45
N ASN A 224 -12.70 -15.13 12.86
CA ASN A 224 -12.53 -15.85 14.14
C ASN A 224 -11.97 -17.27 13.98
N LYS A 225 -11.73 -17.74 12.76
CA LYS A 225 -11.45 -19.18 12.51
C LYS A 225 -10.30 -19.43 11.54
N TRP A 226 -9.75 -18.38 10.90
CA TRP A 226 -8.66 -18.53 9.97
C TRP A 226 -7.37 -19.00 10.65
N LYS A 227 -6.52 -19.61 9.87
CA LYS A 227 -5.13 -19.97 10.24
C LYS A 227 -4.20 -19.44 9.17
N LYS A 228 -2.92 -19.25 9.49
CA LYS A 228 -1.92 -18.77 8.52
C LYS A 228 -1.84 -19.68 7.27
N GLU A 229 -2.09 -20.97 7.43
CA GLU A 229 -2.12 -21.93 6.33
C GLU A 229 -3.26 -21.64 5.33
N ASP A 230 -4.31 -20.93 5.72
CA ASP A 230 -5.39 -20.50 4.83
C ASP A 230 -4.96 -19.27 4.01
N LEU A 231 -4.02 -18.47 4.52
CA LEU A 231 -3.53 -17.24 3.88
C LEU A 231 -2.35 -17.50 2.93
N PHE A 232 -1.41 -18.36 3.33
CA PHE A 232 -0.16 -18.59 2.61
C PHE A 232 -0.34 -18.96 1.13
N PRO A 233 -1.29 -19.80 0.71
CA PRO A 233 -1.48 -20.07 -0.72
C PRO A 233 -1.78 -18.84 -1.57
N TYR A 234 -2.46 -17.85 -1.03
CA TYR A 234 -2.75 -16.57 -1.72
C TYR A 234 -1.54 -15.65 -1.70
N MET A 235 -0.80 -15.61 -0.59
CA MET A 235 0.45 -14.86 -0.47
C MET A 235 1.52 -15.40 -1.42
N ASP A 236 1.65 -16.75 -1.54
CA ASP A 236 2.55 -17.42 -2.48
C ASP A 236 2.23 -17.06 -3.94
N ILE A 237 0.96 -17.09 -4.33
CA ILE A 237 0.51 -16.70 -5.67
C ILE A 237 0.86 -15.24 -5.98
N ALA A 238 0.64 -14.33 -5.01
CA ALA A 238 0.98 -12.93 -5.19
C ALA A 238 2.51 -12.74 -5.31
N LEU A 239 3.30 -13.43 -4.48
CA LEU A 239 4.76 -13.38 -4.54
C LEU A 239 5.30 -13.99 -5.85
N GLU A 240 4.73 -15.10 -6.32
CA GLU A 240 5.10 -15.71 -7.61
C GLU A 240 4.77 -14.77 -8.79
N ALA A 241 3.62 -14.06 -8.73
CA ALA A 241 3.19 -13.18 -9.80
C ALA A 241 4.01 -11.88 -9.87
N PHE A 242 4.23 -11.20 -8.74
CA PHE A 242 4.85 -9.88 -8.71
C PHE A 242 6.36 -9.90 -8.42
N GLY A 243 6.86 -10.94 -7.77
CA GLY A 243 8.23 -10.98 -7.27
C GLY A 243 8.45 -10.07 -6.06
N PRO A 244 9.56 -10.28 -5.31
CA PRO A 244 9.86 -9.49 -4.11
C PRO A 244 10.17 -8.01 -4.41
N ASP A 245 10.57 -7.69 -5.63
CA ASP A 245 10.91 -6.35 -6.10
C ASP A 245 9.70 -5.46 -6.44
N ARG A 246 8.49 -6.05 -6.45
CA ARG A 246 7.23 -5.33 -6.66
C ARG A 246 6.19 -5.59 -5.56
N MET A 247 6.57 -6.22 -4.46
CA MET A 247 5.70 -6.37 -3.29
C MET A 247 6.15 -5.47 -2.14
N MET A 248 5.21 -5.00 -1.33
CA MET A 248 5.48 -4.21 -0.14
C MET A 248 4.58 -4.63 1.04
N PHE A 249 5.16 -4.64 2.23
CA PHE A 249 4.44 -4.90 3.47
C PHE A 249 3.48 -3.75 3.80
N GLY A 250 2.29 -4.09 4.32
CA GLY A 250 1.35 -3.18 4.94
C GLY A 250 0.54 -3.89 6.03
N SER A 251 0.20 -3.17 7.09
CA SER A 251 -0.56 -3.75 8.19
C SER A 251 -2.06 -3.77 7.96
N ASP A 252 -2.57 -2.78 7.23
CA ASP A 252 -3.99 -2.45 7.17
C ASP A 252 -4.60 -2.15 8.56
N TRP A 253 -3.74 -1.71 9.51
CA TRP A 253 -4.21 -1.29 10.83
C TRP A 253 -5.01 0.02 10.73
N PRO A 254 -6.11 0.21 11.44
CA PRO A 254 -6.70 -0.71 12.41
C PRO A 254 -7.72 -1.68 11.81
N VAL A 255 -8.01 -1.61 10.49
CA VAL A 255 -9.01 -2.48 9.83
C VAL A 255 -8.67 -3.95 10.03
N ALA A 256 -7.41 -4.32 9.92
CA ALA A 256 -6.93 -5.70 10.15
C ALA A 256 -7.32 -6.27 11.52
N ARG A 257 -7.58 -5.43 12.53
CA ARG A 257 -7.98 -5.85 13.89
C ARG A 257 -9.31 -6.59 13.93
N LEU A 258 -10.10 -6.55 12.87
CA LEU A 258 -11.26 -7.45 12.70
C LEU A 258 -10.85 -8.93 12.72
N ALA A 259 -9.63 -9.24 12.32
CA ALA A 259 -9.16 -10.61 12.17
C ALA A 259 -7.80 -10.87 12.85
N VAL A 260 -6.92 -9.87 12.93
CA VAL A 260 -5.55 -10.03 13.46
C VAL A 260 -5.04 -8.72 14.05
N GLU A 261 -4.36 -8.78 15.18
CA GLU A 261 -3.67 -7.63 15.76
C GLU A 261 -2.38 -7.30 14.99
N TYR A 262 -1.87 -6.07 15.15
CA TYR A 262 -0.70 -5.55 14.43
C TYR A 262 0.52 -6.48 14.50
N GLY A 263 0.92 -6.83 15.73
CA GLY A 263 2.12 -7.64 15.94
C GLY A 263 2.06 -9.03 15.33
N PRO A 264 1.02 -9.82 15.62
CA PRO A 264 0.83 -11.12 14.97
C PRO A 264 0.84 -11.04 13.44
N TRP A 265 0.30 -9.98 12.84
CA TRP A 265 0.36 -9.80 11.39
C TRP A 265 1.79 -9.57 10.89
N VAL A 266 2.56 -8.71 11.57
CA VAL A 266 3.98 -8.50 11.25
C VAL A 266 4.77 -9.82 11.33
N GLU A 267 4.52 -10.63 12.37
CA GLU A 267 5.20 -11.92 12.56
C GLU A 267 4.82 -12.93 11.46
N ILE A 268 3.55 -12.99 11.06
CA ILE A 268 3.09 -13.85 9.94
C ILE A 268 3.77 -13.45 8.63
N CYS A 269 3.83 -12.15 8.32
CA CYS A 269 4.51 -11.67 7.11
C CYS A 269 6.00 -11.99 7.14
N ARG A 270 6.68 -11.81 8.28
CA ARG A 270 8.10 -12.16 8.44
C ARG A 270 8.34 -13.66 8.32
N GLU A 271 7.49 -14.48 8.89
CA GLU A 271 7.56 -15.94 8.72
C GLU A 271 7.37 -16.32 7.24
N PHE A 272 6.42 -15.71 6.56
CA PHE A 272 6.15 -15.96 5.15
C PHE A 272 7.37 -15.66 4.26
N ILE A 273 8.05 -14.52 4.48
CA ILE A 273 9.20 -14.14 3.68
C ILE A 273 10.53 -14.72 4.19
N ALA A 274 10.55 -15.48 5.28
CA ALA A 274 11.77 -15.98 5.92
C ALA A 274 12.63 -16.90 5.02
N SER A 275 12.03 -17.53 4.02
CA SER A 275 12.74 -18.37 3.03
C SER A 275 13.42 -17.57 1.93
N LEU A 276 13.11 -16.27 1.77
CA LEU A 276 13.75 -15.38 0.81
C LEU A 276 15.15 -14.95 1.29
N SER A 277 15.98 -14.48 0.37
CA SER A 277 17.25 -13.85 0.72
C SER A 277 17.05 -12.57 1.56
N GLY A 278 18.06 -12.16 2.33
CA GLY A 278 17.98 -10.93 3.14
C GLY A 278 17.70 -9.67 2.31
N ASP A 279 18.20 -9.61 1.08
CA ASP A 279 17.94 -8.51 0.15
C ASP A 279 16.46 -8.50 -0.28
N GLU A 280 15.90 -9.67 -0.63
CA GLU A 280 14.47 -9.80 -1.00
C GLU A 280 13.54 -9.51 0.18
N GLN A 281 13.88 -9.95 1.39
CA GLN A 281 13.15 -9.58 2.60
C GLN A 281 13.15 -8.06 2.79
N SER A 282 14.31 -7.40 2.62
CA SER A 282 14.44 -5.95 2.72
C SER A 282 13.64 -5.18 1.66
N LEU A 283 13.49 -5.76 0.45
CA LEU A 283 12.64 -5.19 -0.59
C LEU A 283 11.18 -5.11 -0.09
N ILE A 284 10.65 -6.22 0.40
CA ILE A 284 9.25 -6.30 0.85
C ILE A 284 9.03 -5.50 2.15
N GLU A 285 9.96 -5.57 3.11
CA GLU A 285 9.83 -4.89 4.40
C GLU A 285 9.91 -3.35 4.30
N GLY A 286 10.39 -2.77 3.15
CA GLY A 286 10.44 -1.32 3.08
C GLY A 286 11.02 -0.69 1.82
N ASN A 287 11.98 -1.33 1.12
CA ASN A 287 12.67 -0.69 0.00
C ASN A 287 11.73 -0.41 -1.17
N VAL A 288 10.80 -1.34 -1.48
CA VAL A 288 9.82 -1.15 -2.53
C VAL A 288 8.90 0.02 -2.19
N ALA A 289 8.34 0.08 -0.98
CA ALA A 289 7.50 1.19 -0.55
C ALA A 289 8.25 2.53 -0.59
N SER A 290 9.49 2.55 -0.10
CA SER A 290 10.33 3.75 -0.11
C SER A 290 10.60 4.27 -1.53
N LYS A 291 10.85 3.37 -2.47
CA LYS A 291 11.07 3.70 -3.88
C LYS A 291 9.78 4.19 -4.54
N VAL A 292 8.70 3.44 -4.39
CA VAL A 292 7.43 3.68 -5.09
C VAL A 292 6.78 4.98 -4.65
N TYR A 293 6.72 5.22 -3.34
CA TYR A 293 6.14 6.46 -2.79
C TYR A 293 7.17 7.60 -2.64
N GLY A 294 8.42 7.42 -3.07
CA GLY A 294 9.46 8.45 -2.94
C GLY A 294 9.62 8.90 -1.48
N LEU A 295 9.70 7.95 -0.55
CA LEU A 295 9.85 8.22 0.88
C LEU A 295 11.32 8.58 1.15
N ASN A 296 11.58 9.85 1.33
CA ASN A 296 12.91 10.30 1.69
C ASN A 296 13.19 10.10 3.18
N LYS A 297 14.44 9.93 3.50
CA LYS A 297 15.01 9.72 4.83
C LYS A 297 14.72 10.87 5.78
#